data_d42be145aa1799bc735e41ccc4e97292
#
_entry.id   d42be145aa1799bc735e41ccc4e97292
#
_cell.length_a   1.000
_cell.length_b   1.000
_cell.length_c   1.000
_cell.angle_alpha   90.00
_cell.angle_beta   90.00
_cell.angle_gamma   90.00
#
_symmetry.space_group_name_H-M   'P 1'
#
loop_
_entity.id
_entity.type
_entity.pdbx_description
1 polymer ?
#
loop_
_entity_poly.entity_id
_entity_poly.type
_entity_poly.pdbx_seq_one_letter_code
_entity_poly.pdbx_strand_id
1 'polypeptide(L)'
;MEQRAVVTAGTGGIGLETALGLAERGFAVTVVGRDAERGARAVERIAAVTTGGRPRFMAGDLASLDDVRSLAARLAAEGPLKVLVNNVGAMFAQRRQTVDGIEASFAVNHLSPYLLTELLLDRLRAGAPSRIVNVSSGAIRVAKRSFDAVEPPGGYYGFHWYGRAKLANLAYTLDLAERLRGSGVTVFAADPGGAATDMTNGTMTSPRIVSPPLRLLWPLVRRTFERSTTGPASEAAKPSIVAATDPALDGQTGLIIGPQARPVPAFRASTEPRTVAAVLKLSRQLAPLPEGR
;
A
#
# COMPACT_ATOMS: atom_id res chain seq x y z
N MET A 1 7.43 21.04 -16.09
CA MET A 1 7.18 20.90 -14.63
C MET A 1 7.76 19.57 -14.17
N GLU A 2 8.33 19.53 -12.98
CA GLU A 2 8.91 18.33 -12.38
C GLU A 2 7.83 17.27 -12.14
N GLN A 3 8.06 16.03 -12.58
CA GLN A 3 7.11 14.92 -12.40
C GLN A 3 7.31 14.31 -11.02
N ARG A 4 6.54 14.77 -10.04
CA ARG A 4 6.68 14.32 -8.65
C ARG A 4 6.02 12.96 -8.42
N ALA A 5 6.75 12.08 -7.73
CA ALA A 5 6.23 10.80 -7.25
C ALA A 5 6.48 10.65 -5.74
N VAL A 6 5.51 10.06 -5.03
CA VAL A 6 5.63 9.72 -3.60
C VAL A 6 5.52 8.22 -3.43
N VAL A 7 6.45 7.62 -2.67
CA VAL A 7 6.44 6.19 -2.34
C VAL A 7 6.46 6.02 -0.82
N THR A 8 5.37 5.51 -0.25
CA THR A 8 5.30 5.24 1.20
C THR A 8 6.06 3.96 1.55
N ALA A 9 6.68 3.93 2.74
CA ALA A 9 7.63 2.87 3.15
C ALA A 9 8.72 2.64 2.08
N GLY A 10 9.19 3.73 1.45
CA GLY A 10 10.13 3.74 0.34
C GLY A 10 11.60 3.64 0.74
N THR A 11 11.93 3.41 2.01
CA THR A 11 13.31 3.38 2.52
C THR A 11 13.96 2.00 2.49
N GLY A 12 13.25 0.98 1.97
CA GLY A 12 13.77 -0.40 1.86
C GLY A 12 12.83 -1.33 1.11
N GLY A 13 13.29 -2.54 0.84
CA GLY A 13 12.52 -3.60 0.21
C GLY A 13 11.82 -3.18 -1.09
N ILE A 14 10.58 -3.63 -1.30
CA ILE A 14 9.79 -3.35 -2.50
C ILE A 14 9.61 -1.84 -2.74
N GLY A 15 9.41 -1.06 -1.68
CA GLY A 15 9.22 0.39 -1.79
C GLY A 15 10.44 1.12 -2.33
N LEU A 16 11.62 0.74 -1.89
CA LEU A 16 12.87 1.32 -2.39
C LEU A 16 13.13 0.93 -3.85
N GLU A 17 12.91 -0.33 -4.22
CA GLU A 17 13.05 -0.78 -5.61
C GLU A 17 12.01 -0.09 -6.52
N THR A 18 10.79 0.15 -6.02
CA THR A 18 9.79 0.95 -6.73
C THR A 18 10.28 2.39 -6.91
N ALA A 19 10.84 3.00 -5.88
CA ALA A 19 11.38 4.36 -5.93
C ALA A 19 12.55 4.49 -6.92
N LEU A 20 13.45 3.51 -6.96
CA LEU A 20 14.53 3.43 -7.95
C LEU A 20 13.97 3.37 -9.36
N GLY A 21 13.03 2.46 -9.62
CA GLY A 21 12.42 2.32 -10.94
C GLY A 21 11.63 3.56 -11.42
N LEU A 22 11.05 4.35 -10.50
CA LEU A 22 10.43 5.63 -10.83
C LEU A 22 11.48 6.71 -11.12
N ALA A 23 12.57 6.76 -10.36
CA ALA A 23 13.66 7.73 -10.56
C ALA A 23 14.37 7.52 -11.89
N GLU A 24 14.62 6.28 -12.30
CA GLU A 24 15.15 5.92 -13.63
C GLU A 24 14.24 6.39 -14.78
N ARG A 25 12.94 6.55 -14.51
CA ARG A 25 11.93 7.03 -15.48
C ARG A 25 11.66 8.54 -15.41
N GLY A 26 12.54 9.29 -14.74
CA GLY A 26 12.50 10.74 -14.72
C GLY A 26 11.59 11.35 -13.65
N PHE A 27 11.10 10.57 -12.67
CA PHE A 27 10.33 11.16 -11.58
C PHE A 27 11.23 11.73 -10.49
N ALA A 28 10.82 12.88 -9.95
CA ALA A 28 11.34 13.41 -8.68
C ALA A 28 10.69 12.66 -7.53
N VAL A 29 11.40 11.69 -6.96
CA VAL A 29 10.84 10.76 -5.99
C VAL A 29 11.01 11.26 -4.57
N THR A 30 9.90 11.36 -3.82
CA THR A 30 9.89 11.51 -2.37
C THR A 30 9.60 10.15 -1.73
N VAL A 31 10.55 9.62 -0.96
CA VAL A 31 10.33 8.41 -0.16
C VAL A 31 9.91 8.77 1.25
N VAL A 32 8.90 8.05 1.77
CA VAL A 32 8.38 8.24 3.13
C VAL A 32 8.77 7.08 4.00
N GLY A 33 9.19 7.35 5.23
CA GLY A 33 9.54 6.35 6.24
C GLY A 33 9.73 6.97 7.62
N ARG A 34 9.99 6.15 8.64
CA ARG A 34 10.16 6.62 10.02
C ARG A 34 11.60 6.94 10.40
N ASP A 35 12.53 6.23 9.80
CA ASP A 35 13.93 6.23 10.15
C ASP A 35 14.73 7.15 9.21
N ALA A 36 15.31 8.21 9.76
CA ALA A 36 16.03 9.22 9.01
C ALA A 36 17.32 8.69 8.38
N GLU A 37 18.03 7.76 9.03
CA GLU A 37 19.26 7.18 8.48
C GLU A 37 18.96 6.26 7.31
N ARG A 38 17.92 5.42 7.43
CA ARG A 38 17.44 4.62 6.30
C ARG A 38 16.93 5.51 5.17
N GLY A 39 16.31 6.64 5.51
CA GLY A 39 15.88 7.66 4.57
C GLY A 39 17.04 8.27 3.79
N ALA A 40 18.11 8.67 4.47
CA ALA A 40 19.31 9.22 3.85
C ALA A 40 19.97 8.20 2.89
N ARG A 41 20.17 6.97 3.33
CA ARG A 41 20.70 5.88 2.47
C ARG A 41 19.83 5.60 1.25
N ALA A 42 18.50 5.68 1.41
CA ALA A 42 17.59 5.50 0.30
C ALA A 42 17.72 6.63 -0.73
N VAL A 43 17.79 7.89 -0.25
CA VAL A 43 18.00 9.06 -1.12
C VAL A 43 19.31 8.97 -1.89
N GLU A 44 20.42 8.56 -1.25
CA GLU A 44 21.70 8.34 -1.92
C GLU A 44 21.60 7.32 -3.06
N ARG A 45 20.96 6.15 -2.78
CA ARG A 45 20.75 5.11 -3.79
C ARG A 45 19.90 5.60 -4.95
N ILE A 46 18.82 6.34 -4.68
CA ILE A 46 17.94 6.88 -5.71
C ILE A 46 18.66 7.97 -6.51
N ALA A 47 19.46 8.81 -5.87
CA ALA A 47 20.25 9.85 -6.54
C ALA A 47 21.27 9.28 -7.53
N ALA A 48 21.79 8.08 -7.28
CA ALA A 48 22.73 7.41 -8.17
C ALA A 48 22.12 6.95 -9.51
N VAL A 49 20.79 6.81 -9.59
CA VAL A 49 20.09 6.30 -10.79
C VAL A 49 19.07 7.27 -11.36
N THR A 50 18.81 8.40 -10.70
CA THR A 50 17.81 9.36 -11.15
C THR A 50 18.17 10.02 -12.47
N THR A 51 17.21 10.09 -13.37
CA THR A 51 17.29 10.85 -14.62
C THR A 51 16.39 12.10 -14.59
N GLY A 52 15.67 12.30 -13.46
CA GLY A 52 14.73 13.38 -13.24
C GLY A 52 15.17 14.33 -12.12
N GLY A 53 14.19 14.78 -11.33
CA GLY A 53 14.43 15.70 -10.23
C GLY A 53 15.12 15.07 -9.02
N ARG A 54 15.56 15.91 -8.10
CA ARG A 54 16.29 15.50 -6.89
C ARG A 54 15.42 14.63 -5.98
N PRO A 55 15.86 13.42 -5.61
CA PRO A 55 15.13 12.58 -4.65
C PRO A 55 15.13 13.20 -3.25
N ARG A 56 14.07 12.91 -2.47
CA ARG A 56 13.90 13.45 -1.11
C ARG A 56 13.42 12.34 -0.17
N PHE A 57 13.73 12.54 1.10
CA PHE A 57 13.13 11.77 2.20
C PHE A 57 12.20 12.67 3.01
N MET A 58 11.04 12.14 3.37
CA MET A 58 10.11 12.80 4.28
C MET A 58 9.74 11.85 5.41
N ALA A 59 10.09 12.24 6.64
CA ALA A 59 9.76 11.46 7.83
C ALA A 59 8.24 11.48 8.08
N GLY A 60 7.67 10.30 8.43
CA GLY A 60 6.27 10.16 8.83
C GLY A 60 5.99 8.77 9.36
N ASP A 61 5.27 8.68 10.48
CA ASP A 61 4.79 7.40 11.02
C ASP A 61 3.39 7.08 10.48
N LEU A 62 3.34 6.09 9.61
CA LEU A 62 2.09 5.64 9.01
C LEU A 62 1.24 4.78 9.97
N ALA A 63 1.67 4.62 11.22
CA ALA A 63 0.87 4.02 12.29
C ALA A 63 0.13 5.08 13.15
N SER A 64 0.29 6.37 12.87
CA SER A 64 -0.41 7.48 13.52
C SER A 64 -1.22 8.25 12.48
N LEU A 65 -2.52 8.40 12.70
CA LEU A 65 -3.39 9.15 11.78
C LEU A 65 -3.04 10.65 11.77
N ASP A 66 -2.61 11.20 12.89
CA ASP A 66 -2.17 12.61 12.96
C ASP A 66 -0.87 12.83 12.19
N ASP A 67 0.07 11.89 12.27
CA ASP A 67 1.29 11.93 11.44
C ASP A 67 0.97 11.82 9.95
N VAL A 68 -0.02 10.99 9.58
CA VAL A 68 -0.50 10.88 8.19
C VAL A 68 -1.10 12.21 7.72
N ARG A 69 -1.87 12.91 8.57
CA ARG A 69 -2.43 14.24 8.24
C ARG A 69 -1.32 15.27 8.05
N SER A 70 -0.37 15.31 8.97
CA SER A 70 0.81 16.19 8.91
C SER A 70 1.66 15.91 7.66
N LEU A 71 1.90 14.64 7.36
CA LEU A 71 2.61 14.21 6.15
C LEU A 71 1.86 14.65 4.88
N ALA A 72 0.54 14.45 4.82
CA ALA A 72 -0.26 14.88 3.68
C ALA A 72 -0.19 16.39 3.47
N ALA A 73 -0.25 17.19 4.53
CA ALA A 73 -0.14 18.64 4.44
C ALA A 73 1.23 19.08 3.88
N ARG A 74 2.32 18.48 4.37
CA ARG A 74 3.68 18.76 3.85
C ARG A 74 3.84 18.36 2.38
N LEU A 75 3.35 17.19 1.99
CA LEU A 75 3.38 16.73 0.59
C LEU A 75 2.52 17.62 -0.32
N ALA A 76 1.35 18.06 0.17
CA ALA A 76 0.47 18.95 -0.56
C ALA A 76 1.06 20.34 -0.79
N ALA A 77 1.86 20.86 0.15
CA ALA A 77 2.55 22.14 0.03
C ALA A 77 3.60 22.15 -1.11
N GLU A 78 4.11 20.99 -1.50
CA GLU A 78 5.09 20.86 -2.59
C GLU A 78 4.46 20.96 -4.00
N GLY A 79 3.14 21.07 -4.15
CA GLY A 79 2.44 21.27 -5.42
C GLY A 79 1.86 20.00 -6.06
N PRO A 80 1.61 19.98 -7.38
CA PRO A 80 0.99 18.90 -8.10
C PRO A 80 1.72 17.57 -7.95
N LEU A 81 0.98 16.44 -7.90
CA LEU A 81 1.51 15.09 -7.74
C LEU A 81 1.12 14.21 -8.93
N LYS A 82 2.10 13.59 -9.57
CA LYS A 82 1.91 12.70 -10.71
C LYS A 82 1.66 11.24 -10.30
N VAL A 83 2.39 10.77 -9.28
CA VAL A 83 2.30 9.38 -8.84
C VAL A 83 2.29 9.30 -7.32
N LEU A 84 1.31 8.59 -6.76
CA LEU A 84 1.27 8.18 -5.37
C LEU A 84 1.32 6.65 -5.29
N VAL A 85 2.38 6.09 -4.72
CA VAL A 85 2.49 4.66 -4.45
C VAL A 85 2.32 4.42 -2.95
N ASN A 86 1.17 3.90 -2.56
CA ASN A 86 0.90 3.42 -1.20
C ASN A 86 1.49 2.00 -1.05
N ASN A 87 2.80 1.95 -0.83
CA ASN A 87 3.52 0.68 -0.69
C ASN A 87 3.55 0.16 0.74
N VAL A 88 3.18 0.97 1.73
CA VAL A 88 3.23 0.57 3.13
C VAL A 88 2.58 -0.79 3.38
N GLY A 89 3.26 -1.63 4.15
CA GLY A 89 2.77 -2.93 4.55
C GLY A 89 3.47 -3.40 5.82
N ALA A 90 2.67 -3.81 6.81
CA ALA A 90 3.18 -4.39 8.05
C ALA A 90 2.27 -5.52 8.51
N MET A 91 2.85 -6.61 8.97
CA MET A 91 2.15 -7.72 9.58
C MET A 91 2.63 -7.89 11.01
N PHE A 92 1.71 -8.09 11.94
CA PHE A 92 2.00 -8.27 13.35
C PHE A 92 1.61 -9.69 13.79
N ALA A 93 2.55 -10.40 14.39
CA ALA A 93 2.29 -11.77 14.89
C ALA A 93 1.34 -11.79 16.09
N GLN A 94 1.32 -10.70 16.85
CA GLN A 94 0.45 -10.48 18.01
C GLN A 94 -0.39 -9.23 17.80
N ARG A 95 -1.58 -9.20 18.41
CA ARG A 95 -2.44 -8.03 18.39
C ARG A 95 -1.72 -6.82 19.02
N ARG A 96 -1.70 -5.74 18.29
CA ARG A 96 -1.18 -4.43 18.73
C ARG A 96 -2.18 -3.35 18.36
N GLN A 97 -2.22 -2.28 19.13
CA GLN A 97 -2.95 -1.06 18.79
C GLN A 97 -1.96 0.06 18.48
N THR A 98 -2.37 0.96 17.60
CA THR A 98 -1.67 2.23 17.35
C THR A 98 -1.94 3.23 18.48
N VAL A 99 -1.31 4.40 18.40
CA VAL A 99 -1.59 5.52 19.31
C VAL A 99 -3.06 5.99 19.22
N ASP A 100 -3.71 5.73 18.08
CA ASP A 100 -5.13 6.03 17.85
C ASP A 100 -6.08 4.96 18.43
N GLY A 101 -5.55 3.94 19.14
CA GLY A 101 -6.34 2.82 19.69
C GLY A 101 -6.85 1.82 18.65
N ILE A 102 -6.38 1.88 17.40
CA ILE A 102 -6.83 1.05 16.30
C ILE A 102 -5.90 -0.16 16.13
N GLU A 103 -6.45 -1.31 15.71
CA GLU A 103 -5.63 -2.49 15.41
C GLU A 103 -4.59 -2.16 14.32
N ALA A 104 -3.33 -2.45 14.62
CA ALA A 104 -2.18 -1.93 13.88
C ALA A 104 -2.11 -2.42 12.42
N SER A 105 -2.54 -3.66 12.11
CA SER A 105 -2.56 -4.14 10.72
C SER A 105 -3.59 -3.36 9.90
N PHE A 106 -4.76 -3.07 10.47
CA PHE A 106 -5.80 -2.32 9.79
C PHE A 106 -5.42 -0.85 9.63
N ALA A 107 -4.86 -0.24 10.67
CA ALA A 107 -4.40 1.14 10.64
C ALA A 107 -3.33 1.35 9.55
N VAL A 108 -2.25 0.57 9.58
CA VAL A 108 -1.09 0.76 8.69
C VAL A 108 -1.38 0.35 7.25
N ASN A 109 -2.06 -0.78 7.03
CA ASN A 109 -2.23 -1.32 5.68
C ASN A 109 -3.46 -0.80 4.94
N HIS A 110 -4.42 -0.17 5.65
CA HIS A 110 -5.65 0.33 5.05
C HIS A 110 -5.93 1.79 5.39
N LEU A 111 -6.06 2.15 6.67
CA LEU A 111 -6.48 3.51 7.04
C LEU A 111 -5.46 4.58 6.66
N SER A 112 -4.17 4.28 6.83
CA SER A 112 -3.10 5.20 6.45
C SER A 112 -3.07 5.46 4.93
N PRO A 113 -3.06 4.45 4.04
CA PRO A 113 -3.22 4.66 2.60
C PRO A 113 -4.52 5.38 2.22
N TYR A 114 -5.64 5.02 2.84
CA TYR A 114 -6.93 5.68 2.63
C TYR A 114 -6.84 7.18 2.95
N LEU A 115 -6.46 7.53 4.18
CA LEU A 115 -6.40 8.90 4.65
C LEU A 115 -5.40 9.75 3.82
N LEU A 116 -4.19 9.23 3.61
CA LEU A 116 -3.18 9.92 2.81
C LEU A 116 -3.68 10.20 1.39
N THR A 117 -4.30 9.21 0.76
CA THR A 117 -4.82 9.35 -0.60
C THR A 117 -5.93 10.40 -0.68
N GLU A 118 -6.93 10.31 0.20
CA GLU A 118 -8.05 11.27 0.21
C GLU A 118 -7.56 12.72 0.44
N LEU A 119 -6.58 12.91 1.32
CA LEU A 119 -5.99 14.21 1.60
C LEU A 119 -5.15 14.77 0.44
N LEU A 120 -4.61 13.91 -0.43
CA LEU A 120 -3.79 14.31 -1.58
C LEU A 120 -4.57 14.36 -2.91
N LEU A 121 -5.87 14.05 -2.95
CA LEU A 121 -6.65 14.00 -4.20
C LEU A 121 -6.56 15.29 -5.01
N ASP A 122 -6.61 16.47 -4.38
CA ASP A 122 -6.52 17.75 -5.11
C ASP A 122 -5.15 17.93 -5.78
N ARG A 123 -4.08 17.43 -5.16
CA ARG A 123 -2.73 17.47 -5.74
C ARG A 123 -2.54 16.48 -6.88
N LEU A 124 -3.23 15.33 -6.79
CA LEU A 124 -3.29 14.35 -7.86
C LEU A 124 -4.12 14.87 -9.04
N ARG A 125 -5.28 15.50 -8.78
CA ARG A 125 -6.08 16.16 -9.83
C ARG A 125 -5.30 17.29 -10.52
N ALA A 126 -4.61 18.13 -9.74
CA ALA A 126 -3.76 19.19 -10.28
C ALA A 126 -2.55 18.64 -11.06
N GLY A 127 -2.12 17.43 -10.78
CA GLY A 127 -1.06 16.71 -11.48
C GLY A 127 -1.55 15.89 -12.67
N ALA A 128 -2.84 15.89 -13.01
CA ALA A 128 -3.38 15.03 -14.06
C ALA A 128 -2.68 15.21 -15.43
N PRO A 129 -2.53 14.14 -16.21
CA PRO A 129 -2.82 12.75 -15.89
C PRO A 129 -1.93 12.25 -14.76
N SER A 130 -2.53 11.62 -13.75
CA SER A 130 -1.83 11.14 -12.55
C SER A 130 -2.29 9.74 -12.16
N ARG A 131 -1.48 9.05 -11.36
CA ARG A 131 -1.74 7.65 -10.98
C ARG A 131 -1.60 7.41 -9.48
N ILE A 132 -2.54 6.63 -8.94
CA ILE A 132 -2.49 6.11 -7.58
C ILE A 132 -2.26 4.60 -7.69
N VAL A 133 -1.26 4.09 -6.97
CA VAL A 133 -0.95 2.66 -6.92
C VAL A 133 -1.02 2.19 -5.46
N ASN A 134 -1.96 1.31 -5.14
CA ASN A 134 -2.09 0.70 -3.84
C ASN A 134 -1.52 -0.72 -3.85
N VAL A 135 -0.49 -0.97 -3.03
CA VAL A 135 0.14 -2.29 -2.98
C VAL A 135 -0.74 -3.27 -2.20
N SER A 136 -1.22 -4.29 -2.91
CA SER A 136 -2.05 -5.38 -2.43
C SER A 136 -1.20 -6.56 -1.92
N SER A 137 -1.80 -7.73 -1.76
CA SER A 137 -1.14 -8.97 -1.35
C SER A 137 -2.01 -10.19 -1.61
N GLY A 138 -1.42 -11.32 -1.94
CA GLY A 138 -2.11 -12.61 -2.00
C GLY A 138 -2.78 -13.05 -0.67
N ALA A 139 -2.44 -12.43 0.46
CA ALA A 139 -3.07 -12.67 1.77
C ALA A 139 -4.58 -12.35 1.80
N ILE A 140 -5.09 -11.57 0.84
CA ILE A 140 -6.54 -11.32 0.69
C ILE A 140 -7.37 -12.60 0.58
N ARG A 141 -6.78 -13.70 0.12
CA ARG A 141 -7.46 -15.01 -0.05
C ARG A 141 -7.85 -15.65 1.27
N VAL A 142 -7.11 -15.36 2.33
CA VAL A 142 -7.36 -15.87 3.69
C VAL A 142 -7.85 -14.78 4.64
N ALA A 143 -8.30 -13.66 4.08
CA ALA A 143 -8.77 -12.51 4.83
C ALA A 143 -9.98 -12.85 5.71
N LYS A 144 -10.00 -12.29 6.92
CA LYS A 144 -11.22 -12.22 7.72
C LYS A 144 -12.14 -11.13 7.11
N ARG A 145 -13.27 -11.55 6.53
CA ARG A 145 -14.13 -10.70 5.68
C ARG A 145 -15.23 -9.94 6.44
N SER A 146 -15.04 -9.66 7.73
CA SER A 146 -15.98 -8.88 8.53
C SER A 146 -15.46 -7.45 8.72
N PHE A 147 -16.28 -6.47 8.37
CA PHE A 147 -15.99 -5.04 8.46
C PHE A 147 -17.05 -4.25 9.23
N ASP A 148 -18.00 -4.95 9.87
CA ASP A 148 -19.07 -4.33 10.68
C ASP A 148 -18.55 -3.79 12.01
N ALA A 149 -17.37 -4.23 12.42
CA ALA A 149 -16.67 -3.76 13.62
C ALA A 149 -15.19 -3.49 13.33
N VAL A 150 -14.61 -2.59 14.12
CA VAL A 150 -13.16 -2.30 14.10
C VAL A 150 -12.37 -3.59 14.33
N GLU A 151 -12.78 -4.34 15.35
CA GLU A 151 -12.23 -5.64 15.68
C GLU A 151 -13.32 -6.72 15.52
N PRO A 152 -13.24 -7.52 14.47
CA PRO A 152 -14.20 -8.62 14.31
C PRO A 152 -14.01 -9.67 15.39
N PRO A 153 -15.07 -10.34 15.84
CA PRO A 153 -15.01 -11.36 16.89
C PRO A 153 -14.10 -12.53 16.53
N GLY A 154 -13.55 -13.21 17.55
CA GLY A 154 -12.68 -14.38 17.44
C GLY A 154 -11.20 -14.06 17.60
N GLY A 155 -10.35 -15.08 17.54
CA GLY A 155 -8.91 -14.95 17.80
C GLY A 155 -8.15 -14.07 16.83
N TYR A 156 -7.05 -13.49 17.33
CA TYR A 156 -6.10 -12.77 16.49
C TYR A 156 -5.14 -13.76 15.84
N TYR A 157 -5.09 -13.73 14.51
CA TYR A 157 -4.15 -14.48 13.69
C TYR A 157 -3.54 -13.50 12.69
N GLY A 158 -2.29 -13.12 12.89
CA GLY A 158 -1.65 -12.00 12.21
C GLY A 158 -1.79 -12.00 10.68
N PHE A 159 -1.68 -13.19 10.06
CA PHE A 159 -1.81 -13.33 8.61
C PHE A 159 -3.24 -13.09 8.11
N HIS A 160 -4.26 -13.53 8.86
CA HIS A 160 -5.67 -13.29 8.51
C HIS A 160 -6.09 -11.83 8.74
N TRP A 161 -5.54 -11.19 9.78
CA TRP A 161 -5.80 -9.78 10.06
C TRP A 161 -5.09 -8.87 9.06
N TYR A 162 -3.86 -9.21 8.70
CA TYR A 162 -3.16 -8.56 7.58
C TYR A 162 -3.94 -8.72 6.27
N GLY A 163 -4.40 -9.93 5.96
CA GLY A 163 -5.25 -10.20 4.80
C GLY A 163 -6.54 -9.37 4.81
N ARG A 164 -7.19 -9.20 5.99
CA ARG A 164 -8.35 -8.32 6.16
C ARG A 164 -8.04 -6.87 5.78
N ALA A 165 -6.94 -6.32 6.28
CA ALA A 165 -6.54 -4.95 5.99
C ALA A 165 -6.21 -4.76 4.50
N LYS A 166 -5.53 -5.72 3.87
CA LYS A 166 -5.25 -5.69 2.43
C LYS A 166 -6.50 -5.89 1.56
N LEU A 167 -7.49 -6.66 2.02
CA LEU A 167 -8.78 -6.76 1.36
C LEU A 167 -9.56 -5.44 1.43
N ALA A 168 -9.55 -4.77 2.58
CA ALA A 168 -10.15 -3.44 2.73
C ALA A 168 -9.47 -2.42 1.81
N ASN A 169 -8.14 -2.45 1.74
CA ASN A 169 -7.38 -1.56 0.86
C ASN A 169 -7.69 -1.82 -0.63
N LEU A 170 -7.85 -3.07 -1.03
CA LEU A 170 -8.22 -3.41 -2.41
C LEU A 170 -9.67 -2.98 -2.73
N ALA A 171 -10.61 -3.19 -1.82
CA ALA A 171 -12.00 -2.73 -1.99
C ALA A 171 -12.08 -1.21 -2.13
N TYR A 172 -11.36 -0.47 -1.29
CA TYR A 172 -11.21 0.98 -1.41
C TYR A 172 -10.59 1.40 -2.74
N THR A 173 -9.54 0.70 -3.19
CA THR A 173 -8.85 0.98 -4.47
C THR A 173 -9.81 0.92 -5.65
N LEU A 174 -10.64 -0.12 -5.70
CA LEU A 174 -11.59 -0.32 -6.79
C LEU A 174 -12.75 0.69 -6.74
N ASP A 175 -13.26 1.03 -5.54
CA ASP A 175 -14.24 2.10 -5.35
C ASP A 175 -13.68 3.47 -5.77
N LEU A 176 -12.45 3.77 -5.34
CA LEU A 176 -11.79 5.03 -5.69
C LEU A 176 -11.57 5.15 -7.20
N ALA A 177 -11.22 4.06 -7.88
CA ALA A 177 -11.07 4.04 -9.33
C ALA A 177 -12.37 4.43 -10.03
N GLU A 178 -13.51 3.95 -9.53
CA GLU A 178 -14.81 4.30 -10.07
C GLU A 178 -15.18 5.77 -9.77
N ARG A 179 -14.98 6.22 -8.53
CA ARG A 179 -15.25 7.61 -8.13
C ARG A 179 -14.43 8.65 -8.91
N LEU A 180 -13.21 8.28 -9.32
CA LEU A 180 -12.30 9.18 -10.05
C LEU A 180 -12.35 9.02 -11.57
N ARG A 181 -13.28 8.22 -12.11
CA ARG A 181 -13.43 8.03 -13.55
C ARG A 181 -13.66 9.37 -14.26
N GLY A 182 -12.90 9.65 -15.30
CA GLY A 182 -12.97 10.91 -16.05
C GLY A 182 -12.27 12.12 -15.40
N SER A 183 -11.70 11.98 -14.20
CA SER A 183 -11.02 13.11 -13.51
C SER A 183 -9.55 13.32 -13.96
N GLY A 184 -9.01 12.45 -14.81
CA GLY A 184 -7.59 12.42 -15.16
C GLY A 184 -6.70 11.75 -14.11
N VAL A 185 -7.28 11.26 -13.01
CA VAL A 185 -6.58 10.45 -11.98
C VAL A 185 -6.96 9.00 -12.16
N THR A 186 -6.01 8.13 -12.39
CA THR A 186 -6.24 6.68 -12.51
C THR A 186 -5.73 5.93 -11.29
N VAL A 187 -6.40 4.85 -10.92
CA VAL A 187 -6.13 4.10 -9.68
C VAL A 187 -5.91 2.63 -10.01
N PHE A 188 -4.84 2.08 -9.47
CA PHE A 188 -4.43 0.69 -9.68
C PHE A 188 -4.14 0.00 -8.34
N ALA A 189 -4.35 -1.30 -8.31
CA ALA A 189 -3.73 -2.15 -7.30
C ALA A 189 -2.52 -2.85 -7.89
N ALA A 190 -1.45 -3.04 -7.11
CA ALA A 190 -0.29 -3.84 -7.48
C ALA A 190 -0.12 -5.01 -6.53
N ASP A 191 -0.16 -6.24 -7.04
CA ASP A 191 0.15 -7.43 -6.24
C ASP A 191 1.62 -7.82 -6.50
N PRO A 192 2.51 -7.63 -5.51
CA PRO A 192 3.93 -7.92 -5.65
C PRO A 192 4.22 -9.44 -5.74
N GLY A 193 3.22 -10.29 -5.49
CA GLY A 193 3.48 -11.70 -5.19
C GLY A 193 4.17 -11.84 -3.84
N GLY A 194 5.30 -12.52 -3.82
CA GLY A 194 6.13 -12.65 -2.61
C GLY A 194 7.57 -12.20 -2.85
N ALA A 195 8.16 -11.57 -1.86
CA ALA A 195 9.57 -11.17 -1.85
C ALA A 195 10.20 -11.42 -0.49
N ALA A 196 11.50 -11.66 -0.49
CA ALA A 196 12.31 -11.63 0.73
C ALA A 196 12.41 -10.18 1.22
N THR A 197 11.73 -9.85 2.30
CA THR A 197 11.71 -8.53 2.93
C THR A 197 11.84 -8.68 4.45
N ASP A 198 12.14 -7.59 5.15
CA ASP A 198 12.18 -7.57 6.61
C ASP A 198 10.87 -8.11 7.23
N MET A 199 9.74 -7.85 6.59
CA MET A 199 8.42 -8.34 7.03
C MET A 199 8.31 -9.86 6.93
N THR A 200 8.79 -10.46 5.84
CA THR A 200 8.71 -11.91 5.61
C THR A 200 9.70 -12.68 6.48
N ASN A 201 10.91 -12.16 6.63
CA ASN A 201 11.98 -12.81 7.40
C ASN A 201 11.76 -12.77 8.92
N GLY A 202 11.05 -11.73 9.42
CA GLY A 202 10.83 -11.54 10.87
C GLY A 202 9.53 -12.12 11.40
N THR A 203 8.44 -12.04 10.64
CA THR A 203 7.09 -12.28 11.17
C THR A 203 6.44 -13.57 10.66
N MET A 204 6.78 -14.01 9.44
CA MET A 204 6.14 -15.18 8.81
C MET A 204 6.69 -16.55 9.27
N THR A 205 7.58 -16.57 10.25
CA THR A 205 8.22 -17.80 10.76
C THR A 205 7.42 -18.51 11.85
N SER A 206 6.44 -17.86 12.46
CA SER A 206 5.68 -18.42 13.59
C SER A 206 4.35 -19.06 13.15
N PRO A 207 4.03 -20.29 13.60
CA PRO A 207 2.73 -20.91 13.32
C PRO A 207 1.56 -20.17 13.96
N ARG A 208 1.83 -19.28 14.92
CA ARG A 208 0.77 -18.51 15.62
C ARG A 208 0.10 -17.46 14.74
N ILE A 209 0.68 -17.13 13.59
CA ILE A 209 0.12 -16.14 12.65
C ILE A 209 -1.09 -16.68 11.87
N VAL A 210 -1.31 -17.98 11.84
CA VAL A 210 -2.44 -18.63 11.16
C VAL A 210 -3.42 -19.28 12.16
N SER A 211 -4.66 -19.51 11.71
CA SER A 211 -5.72 -20.12 12.50
C SER A 211 -5.38 -21.55 12.94
N PRO A 212 -6.00 -22.07 14.04
CA PRO A 212 -5.68 -23.40 14.57
C PRO A 212 -5.72 -24.53 13.54
N PRO A 213 -6.71 -24.63 12.63
CA PRO A 213 -6.70 -25.67 11.61
C PRO A 213 -5.48 -25.63 10.69
N LEU A 214 -5.02 -24.42 10.32
CA LEU A 214 -3.84 -24.25 9.49
C LEU A 214 -2.54 -24.52 10.24
N ARG A 215 -2.53 -24.44 11.57
CA ARG A 215 -1.37 -24.83 12.40
C ARG A 215 -1.09 -26.31 12.34
N LEU A 216 -2.12 -27.15 12.24
CA LEU A 216 -1.93 -28.59 12.06
C LEU A 216 -1.20 -28.91 10.75
N LEU A 217 -1.36 -28.04 9.75
CA LEU A 217 -0.71 -28.16 8.45
C LEU A 217 0.54 -27.23 8.33
N TRP A 218 1.07 -26.75 9.47
CA TRP A 218 2.14 -25.76 9.47
C TRP A 218 3.37 -26.11 8.62
N PRO A 219 3.88 -27.35 8.58
CA PRO A 219 5.00 -27.67 7.72
C PRO A 219 4.74 -27.38 6.22
N LEU A 220 3.50 -27.64 5.78
CA LEU A 220 3.07 -27.39 4.41
C LEU A 220 2.87 -25.89 4.15
N VAL A 221 2.20 -25.20 5.09
CA VAL A 221 1.97 -23.74 5.06
C VAL A 221 3.31 -22.99 5.05
N ARG A 222 4.24 -23.38 5.93
CA ARG A 222 5.58 -22.81 5.99
C ARG A 222 6.32 -22.98 4.66
N ARG A 223 6.32 -24.18 4.08
CA ARG A 223 6.96 -24.43 2.78
C ARG A 223 6.36 -23.58 1.67
N THR A 224 5.06 -23.32 1.72
CA THR A 224 4.39 -22.43 0.77
C THR A 224 4.85 -20.97 0.96
N PHE A 225 4.95 -20.49 2.19
CA PHE A 225 5.49 -19.17 2.50
C PHE A 225 6.95 -19.02 2.04
N GLU A 226 7.81 -19.97 2.41
CA GLU A 226 9.22 -19.96 2.01
C GLU A 226 9.38 -19.89 0.49
N ARG A 227 8.60 -20.67 -0.27
CA ARG A 227 8.63 -20.63 -1.73
C ARG A 227 8.12 -19.31 -2.31
N SER A 228 7.11 -18.72 -1.70
CA SER A 228 6.52 -17.46 -2.19
C SER A 228 7.33 -16.23 -1.82
N THR A 229 8.30 -16.32 -0.90
CA THR A 229 9.05 -15.17 -0.37
C THR A 229 10.53 -15.16 -0.74
N THR A 230 10.96 -15.99 -1.68
CA THR A 230 12.38 -16.10 -2.10
C THR A 230 12.79 -15.13 -3.20
N GLY A 231 11.83 -14.47 -3.86
CA GLY A 231 12.11 -13.55 -4.95
C GLY A 231 12.80 -12.27 -4.48
N PRO A 232 13.64 -11.63 -5.33
CA PRO A 232 14.23 -10.34 -5.01
C PRO A 232 13.16 -9.24 -4.97
N ALA A 233 13.40 -8.20 -4.15
CA ALA A 233 12.49 -7.07 -4.02
C ALA A 233 12.30 -6.30 -5.35
N SER A 234 13.30 -6.30 -6.22
CA SER A 234 13.24 -5.70 -7.56
C SER A 234 12.19 -6.36 -8.47
N GLU A 235 12.06 -7.67 -8.43
CA GLU A 235 10.99 -8.37 -9.18
C GLU A 235 9.61 -8.04 -8.60
N ALA A 236 9.48 -8.03 -7.27
CA ALA A 236 8.24 -7.70 -6.58
C ALA A 236 7.82 -6.23 -6.72
N ALA A 237 8.75 -5.33 -7.08
CA ALA A 237 8.46 -3.93 -7.37
C ALA A 237 7.88 -3.72 -8.79
N LYS A 238 8.12 -4.63 -9.75
CA LYS A 238 7.68 -4.49 -11.13
C LYS A 238 6.20 -4.18 -11.30
N PRO A 239 5.25 -4.86 -10.61
CA PRO A 239 3.83 -4.51 -10.70
C PRO A 239 3.52 -3.05 -10.34
N SER A 240 4.16 -2.53 -9.28
CA SER A 240 3.99 -1.14 -8.85
C SER A 240 4.57 -0.16 -9.86
N ILE A 241 5.75 -0.46 -10.42
CA ILE A 241 6.40 0.38 -11.44
C ILE A 241 5.55 0.40 -12.72
N VAL A 242 5.10 -0.76 -13.21
CA VAL A 242 4.22 -0.86 -14.39
C VAL A 242 2.91 -0.11 -14.16
N ALA A 243 2.23 -0.33 -13.03
CA ALA A 243 1.02 0.40 -12.69
C ALA A 243 1.21 1.92 -12.67
N ALA A 244 2.39 2.38 -12.22
CA ALA A 244 2.72 3.79 -12.12
C ALA A 244 3.14 4.44 -13.44
N THR A 245 3.72 3.69 -14.39
CA THR A 245 4.46 4.30 -15.51
C THR A 245 4.17 3.74 -16.89
N ASP A 246 3.54 2.56 -17.02
CA ASP A 246 3.34 1.96 -18.34
C ASP A 246 2.32 2.76 -19.17
N PRO A 247 2.71 3.30 -20.34
CA PRO A 247 1.82 4.03 -21.24
C PRO A 247 0.64 3.17 -21.76
N ALA A 248 0.80 1.85 -21.82
CA ALA A 248 -0.28 0.95 -22.23
C ALA A 248 -1.48 0.98 -21.26
N LEU A 249 -1.29 1.50 -20.04
CA LEU A 249 -2.33 1.67 -19.05
C LEU A 249 -2.97 3.08 -19.04
N ASP A 250 -2.57 3.96 -19.96
CA ASP A 250 -3.14 5.31 -20.05
C ASP A 250 -4.66 5.26 -20.28
N GLY A 251 -5.39 6.05 -19.49
CA GLY A 251 -6.85 6.09 -19.50
C GLY A 251 -7.53 4.88 -18.85
N GLN A 252 -6.81 3.83 -18.50
CA GLN A 252 -7.36 2.68 -17.78
C GLN A 252 -7.32 2.94 -16.26
N THR A 253 -8.29 2.41 -15.53
CA THR A 253 -8.39 2.54 -14.06
C THR A 253 -9.07 1.30 -13.47
N GLY A 254 -8.83 1.01 -12.19
CA GLY A 254 -9.44 -0.13 -11.49
C GLY A 254 -8.79 -1.48 -11.82
N LEU A 255 -7.65 -1.50 -12.50
CA LEU A 255 -6.93 -2.74 -12.79
C LEU A 255 -6.06 -3.17 -11.60
N ILE A 256 -5.89 -4.49 -11.51
CA ILE A 256 -4.93 -5.12 -10.59
C ILE A 256 -3.78 -5.63 -11.43
N ILE A 257 -2.59 -5.11 -11.19
CA ILE A 257 -1.36 -5.57 -11.83
C ILE A 257 -0.75 -6.67 -10.95
N GLY A 258 -0.74 -7.88 -11.46
CA GLY A 258 -0.26 -9.08 -10.75
C GLY A 258 1.26 -9.24 -10.76
N PRO A 259 1.77 -10.30 -10.11
CA PRO A 259 3.21 -10.53 -9.93
C PRO A 259 4.04 -10.59 -11.22
N GLN A 260 3.41 -10.95 -12.36
CA GLN A 260 4.06 -10.94 -13.68
C GLN A 260 3.99 -9.57 -14.37
N ALA A 261 3.67 -8.50 -13.61
CA ALA A 261 3.48 -7.15 -14.13
C ALA A 261 2.42 -7.06 -15.26
N ARG A 262 1.36 -7.85 -15.16
CA ARG A 262 0.23 -7.91 -16.10
C ARG A 262 -1.10 -7.81 -15.33
N PRO A 263 -2.16 -7.29 -15.96
CA PRO A 263 -3.49 -7.28 -15.37
C PRO A 263 -3.97 -8.69 -15.00
N VAL A 264 -4.57 -8.79 -13.81
CA VAL A 264 -5.21 -10.01 -13.30
C VAL A 264 -6.64 -9.71 -12.83
N PRO A 265 -7.53 -10.73 -12.80
CA PRO A 265 -8.90 -10.54 -12.31
C PRO A 265 -8.96 -10.05 -10.85
N ALA A 266 -9.95 -9.23 -10.55
CA ALA A 266 -10.21 -8.79 -9.19
C ALA A 266 -10.68 -9.96 -8.31
N PHE A 267 -10.26 -9.95 -7.04
CA PHE A 267 -10.74 -10.91 -6.06
C PHE A 267 -12.21 -10.60 -5.72
N ARG A 268 -13.11 -11.55 -5.95
CA ARG A 268 -14.57 -11.35 -5.84
C ARG A 268 -15.00 -10.61 -4.57
N ALA A 269 -14.43 -10.95 -3.40
CA ALA A 269 -14.82 -10.31 -2.15
C ALA A 269 -14.49 -8.80 -2.11
N SER A 270 -13.53 -8.31 -2.90
CA SER A 270 -13.20 -6.88 -2.97
C SER A 270 -14.17 -6.06 -3.83
N THR A 271 -14.99 -6.73 -4.61
CA THR A 271 -16.01 -6.10 -5.50
C THR A 271 -17.43 -6.30 -4.99
N GLU A 272 -17.65 -7.06 -3.92
CA GLU A 272 -18.98 -7.25 -3.35
C GLU A 272 -19.50 -5.94 -2.74
N PRO A 273 -20.68 -5.41 -3.19
CA PRO A 273 -21.18 -4.11 -2.74
C PRO A 273 -21.30 -3.96 -1.21
N ARG A 274 -21.69 -5.04 -0.52
CA ARG A 274 -21.77 -5.07 0.96
C ARG A 274 -20.40 -4.92 1.61
N THR A 275 -19.38 -5.61 1.10
CA THR A 275 -18.00 -5.51 1.59
C THR A 275 -17.45 -4.11 1.36
N VAL A 276 -17.63 -3.55 0.17
CA VAL A 276 -17.17 -2.19 -0.17
C VAL A 276 -17.83 -1.17 0.75
N ALA A 277 -19.17 -1.20 0.87
CA ALA A 277 -19.91 -0.27 1.72
C ALA A 277 -19.48 -0.35 3.20
N ALA A 278 -19.29 -1.56 3.74
CA ALA A 278 -18.85 -1.76 5.11
C ALA A 278 -17.42 -1.24 5.33
N VAL A 279 -16.50 -1.50 4.39
CA VAL A 279 -15.12 -0.97 4.44
C VAL A 279 -15.12 0.55 4.43
N LEU A 280 -15.85 1.18 3.51
CA LEU A 280 -15.89 2.65 3.40
C LEU A 280 -16.51 3.29 4.64
N LYS A 281 -17.60 2.72 5.16
CA LYS A 281 -18.22 3.18 6.41
C LYS A 281 -17.22 3.13 7.56
N LEU A 282 -16.54 2.00 7.74
CA LEU A 282 -15.56 1.81 8.81
C LEU A 282 -14.37 2.76 8.63
N SER A 283 -13.90 2.98 7.41
CA SER A 283 -12.79 3.89 7.13
C SER A 283 -13.12 5.33 7.50
N ARG A 284 -14.31 5.81 7.11
CA ARG A 284 -14.77 7.18 7.46
C ARG A 284 -14.95 7.36 8.97
N GLN A 285 -15.42 6.31 9.65
CA GLN A 285 -15.58 6.34 11.10
C GLN A 285 -14.24 6.44 11.84
N LEU A 286 -13.23 5.68 11.39
CA LEU A 286 -11.94 5.57 12.08
C LEU A 286 -10.93 6.64 11.65
N ALA A 287 -11.01 7.10 10.41
CA ALA A 287 -10.15 8.12 9.84
C ALA A 287 -11.01 9.19 9.15
N PRO A 288 -11.75 10.01 9.92
CA PRO A 288 -12.61 11.04 9.37
C PRO A 288 -11.79 12.05 8.56
N LEU A 289 -12.35 12.47 7.43
CA LEU A 289 -11.79 13.51 6.60
C LEU A 289 -12.23 14.89 7.14
N PRO A 290 -11.47 15.97 6.84
CA PRO A 290 -11.93 17.34 7.13
C PRO A 290 -13.30 17.63 6.52
N GLU A 291 -14.08 18.50 7.18
CA GLU A 291 -15.40 18.93 6.67
C GLU A 291 -15.25 19.53 5.26
N GLY A 292 -16.14 19.14 4.36
CA GLY A 292 -16.15 19.60 2.96
C GLY A 292 -15.39 18.75 1.95
N ARG A 293 -14.92 17.57 2.35
CA ARG A 293 -14.28 16.57 1.46
C ARG A 293 -15.07 15.27 1.34
#